data_c8619fe598820f18357f6624658f5c6e
#
_entry.id   c8619fe598820f18357f6624658f5c6e
#
_cell.length_a   1.000
_cell.length_b   1.000
_cell.length_c   1.000
_cell.angle_alpha   90.00
_cell.angle_beta   90.00
_cell.angle_gamma   90.00
#
_symmetry.space_group_name_H-M   'P 1'
#
loop_
_entity.id
_entity.type
_entity.pdbx_description
1 polymer ?
#
loop_
_entity_poly.entity_id
_entity_poly.type
_entity_poly.pdbx_seq_one_letter_code
_entity_poly.pdbx_strand_id
1 'polypeptide(L)'
;MPTEFISLTFPNASTEINPIPGAGIDPAYLVRYARTLDDYDFNYTLVPYDSSSYDPFTIGATIAAATKNLKIIIALRPNTLYPTVAAKALATLDQISSGRAVVHLIAGGSDAEQAKEGDFLPKDQRYARLEEYIRILRRAWQSAELFDWNGTFYQFKQFSNRVRPVNGTGIPISVGGSSEEAYRIGGALADIFGLWGEPLKETKEQIDRIYQAAARAGRPNSDRPRIWVTFRPIIAETDELAWQKAYHTLDVLKANQARVSGGGSQASDSKAQVRDPTPQNVGSQRLLEIASRGDVHDRALWYPTVTATNARGASTALVGSPQTISDSILDYIDLGAELISIRGYDNLNDAIDYGRYVLPKVRSALQKRKNKGVDSA
;
A
#
# COMPACT_ATOMS: atom_id res chain seq x y z
N MET A 1 4.92 -11.07 -16.53
CA MET A 1 4.08 -9.87 -16.73
C MET A 1 4.97 -8.64 -16.59
N PRO A 2 4.64 -7.48 -17.17
CA PRO A 2 5.40 -6.26 -16.90
C PRO A 2 5.22 -5.86 -15.42
N THR A 3 6.29 -5.31 -14.82
CA THR A 3 6.21 -4.74 -13.46
C THR A 3 5.30 -3.54 -13.46
N GLU A 4 4.43 -3.45 -12.47
CA GLU A 4 3.48 -2.36 -12.29
C GLU A 4 3.90 -1.46 -11.11
N PHE A 5 3.61 -0.16 -11.22
CA PHE A 5 3.98 0.83 -10.22
C PHE A 5 2.74 1.37 -9.49
N ILE A 6 2.87 1.50 -8.18
CA ILE A 6 1.84 2.05 -7.30
C ILE A 6 2.36 3.35 -6.70
N SER A 7 1.52 4.37 -6.58
CA SER A 7 1.75 5.52 -5.72
C SER A 7 0.68 5.63 -4.64
N LEU A 8 0.85 6.54 -3.69
CA LEU A 8 -0.12 6.82 -2.65
C LEU A 8 -0.92 8.09 -3.00
N THR A 9 -2.21 8.11 -2.74
CA THR A 9 -3.04 9.31 -2.92
C THR A 9 -2.81 10.33 -1.81
N PHE A 10 -2.71 11.60 -2.21
CA PHE A 10 -2.65 12.74 -1.30
C PHE A 10 -3.73 13.76 -1.64
N PRO A 11 -4.58 14.14 -0.67
CA PRO A 11 -5.72 15.03 -0.91
C PRO A 11 -5.35 16.51 -0.94
N ASN A 12 -4.13 16.88 -0.60
CA ASN A 12 -3.58 18.24 -0.57
C ASN A 12 -2.05 18.22 -0.65
N ALA A 13 -1.43 19.39 -0.74
CA ALA A 13 0.01 19.56 -0.86
C ALA A 13 0.79 19.44 0.47
N SER A 14 0.12 19.20 1.60
CA SER A 14 0.80 19.03 2.89
C SER A 14 1.61 17.73 2.90
N THR A 15 2.85 17.81 3.37
CA THR A 15 3.75 16.66 3.46
C THR A 15 4.42 16.58 4.84
N GLU A 16 5.10 15.49 5.13
CA GLU A 16 5.83 15.32 6.38
C GLU A 16 7.02 16.30 6.50
N ILE A 17 7.60 16.71 5.36
CA ILE A 17 8.70 17.68 5.33
C ILE A 17 8.23 19.13 5.13
N ASN A 18 7.02 19.33 4.61
CA ASN A 18 6.40 20.65 4.45
C ASN A 18 4.94 20.60 4.91
N PRO A 19 4.71 20.48 6.24
CA PRO A 19 3.35 20.40 6.78
C PRO A 19 2.63 21.75 6.64
N ILE A 20 1.39 21.70 6.10
CA ILE A 20 0.48 22.85 6.02
C ILE A 20 -0.52 22.71 7.17
N PRO A 21 -0.48 23.56 8.20
CA PRO A 21 -1.39 23.47 9.33
C PRO A 21 -2.85 23.60 8.89
N GLY A 22 -3.72 22.70 9.37
CA GLY A 22 -5.15 22.73 9.05
C GLY A 22 -5.49 22.39 7.60
N ALA A 23 -4.56 21.81 6.82
CA ALA A 23 -4.81 21.44 5.44
C ALA A 23 -5.97 20.45 5.34
N GLY A 24 -7.06 20.89 4.70
CA GLY A 24 -8.18 20.06 4.32
C GLY A 24 -7.99 19.42 2.93
N ILE A 25 -9.08 18.90 2.35
CA ILE A 25 -9.07 18.45 0.96
C ILE A 25 -8.93 19.68 0.05
N ASP A 26 -7.98 19.62 -0.88
CA ASP A 26 -7.87 20.50 -2.03
C ASP A 26 -8.29 19.71 -3.28
N PRO A 27 -9.51 19.90 -3.79
CA PRO A 27 -10.00 19.17 -4.95
C PRO A 27 -9.16 19.38 -6.21
N ALA A 28 -8.62 20.60 -6.39
CA ALA A 28 -7.78 20.91 -7.55
C ALA A 28 -6.43 20.17 -7.48
N TYR A 29 -5.82 20.15 -6.31
CA TYR A 29 -4.59 19.38 -6.06
C TYR A 29 -4.83 17.88 -6.24
N LEU A 30 -5.89 17.33 -5.66
CA LEU A 30 -6.22 15.91 -5.76
C LEU A 30 -6.36 15.47 -7.22
N VAL A 31 -7.12 16.22 -8.01
CA VAL A 31 -7.31 15.95 -9.44
C VAL A 31 -5.99 16.09 -10.22
N ARG A 32 -5.23 17.15 -9.96
CA ARG A 32 -3.92 17.36 -10.57
C ARG A 32 -2.96 16.21 -10.25
N TYR A 33 -2.90 15.81 -8.98
CA TYR A 33 -2.03 14.72 -8.54
C TYR A 33 -2.42 13.39 -9.21
N ALA A 34 -3.70 13.04 -9.22
CA ALA A 34 -4.19 11.82 -9.86
C ALA A 34 -3.88 11.79 -11.36
N ARG A 35 -4.10 12.89 -12.07
CA ARG A 35 -3.75 13.02 -13.49
C ARG A 35 -2.24 12.91 -13.72
N THR A 36 -1.42 13.50 -12.86
CA THR A 36 0.03 13.36 -12.92
C THR A 36 0.45 11.89 -12.84
N LEU A 37 -0.14 11.12 -11.93
CA LEU A 37 0.14 9.68 -11.85
C LEU A 37 -0.27 8.93 -13.13
N ASP A 38 -1.45 9.24 -13.67
CA ASP A 38 -1.96 8.63 -14.92
C ASP A 38 -1.07 9.00 -16.12
N ASP A 39 -0.67 10.27 -16.25
CA ASP A 39 0.15 10.80 -17.34
C ASP A 39 1.61 10.28 -17.32
N TYR A 40 2.11 9.93 -16.13
CA TYR A 40 3.44 9.33 -15.93
C TYR A 40 3.43 7.81 -15.83
N ASP A 41 2.34 7.17 -16.27
CA ASP A 41 2.23 5.72 -16.35
C ASP A 41 2.36 4.99 -15.01
N PHE A 42 1.96 5.58 -13.88
CA PHE A 42 1.70 4.79 -12.70
C PHE A 42 0.47 3.90 -12.96
N ASN A 43 0.55 2.65 -12.56
CA ASN A 43 -0.52 1.69 -12.79
C ASN A 43 -1.62 1.76 -11.74
N TYR A 44 -1.25 2.15 -10.50
CA TYR A 44 -2.17 2.23 -9.36
C TYR A 44 -1.91 3.45 -8.50
N THR A 45 -2.96 3.89 -7.81
CA THR A 45 -2.83 4.72 -6.62
C THR A 45 -3.57 4.09 -5.45
N LEU A 46 -2.93 4.07 -4.27
CA LEU A 46 -3.55 3.63 -3.02
C LEU A 46 -4.20 4.82 -2.32
N VAL A 47 -5.50 4.76 -2.10
CA VAL A 47 -6.21 5.67 -1.19
C VAL A 47 -6.08 5.09 0.21
N PRO A 48 -5.28 5.73 1.10
CA PRO A 48 -4.98 5.18 2.42
C PRO A 48 -6.18 5.30 3.36
N TYR A 49 -6.16 4.50 4.42
CA TYR A 49 -7.17 4.54 5.46
C TYR A 49 -6.56 4.43 6.86
N ASP A 50 -6.93 5.34 7.73
CA ASP A 50 -6.84 5.26 9.19
C ASP A 50 -8.07 5.95 9.81
N SER A 51 -8.24 5.89 11.14
CA SER A 51 -9.40 6.46 11.83
C SER A 51 -9.55 7.99 11.72
N SER A 52 -8.55 8.67 11.19
CA SER A 52 -8.53 10.13 10.98
C SER A 52 -8.43 10.53 9.51
N SER A 53 -8.38 9.55 8.60
CA SER A 53 -8.29 9.80 7.16
C SER A 53 -9.63 10.24 6.57
N TYR A 54 -9.58 10.78 5.36
CA TYR A 54 -10.78 11.04 4.56
C TYR A 54 -11.40 9.72 4.08
N ASP A 55 -12.71 9.76 3.76
CA ASP A 55 -13.42 8.60 3.24
C ASP A 55 -12.79 8.11 1.91
N PRO A 56 -12.34 6.85 1.85
CA PRO A 56 -11.58 6.36 0.71
C PRO A 56 -12.43 6.16 -0.55
N PHE A 57 -13.72 5.91 -0.42
CA PHE A 57 -14.61 5.74 -1.58
C PHE A 57 -14.89 7.06 -2.28
N THR A 58 -15.12 8.13 -1.50
CA THR A 58 -15.35 9.48 -2.05
C THR A 58 -14.09 9.98 -2.77
N ILE A 59 -12.92 9.81 -2.16
CA ILE A 59 -11.63 10.14 -2.79
C ILE A 59 -11.41 9.27 -4.04
N GLY A 60 -11.64 7.96 -3.94
CA GLY A 60 -11.48 7.03 -5.04
C GLY A 60 -12.39 7.33 -6.23
N ALA A 61 -13.65 7.71 -5.99
CA ALA A 61 -14.58 8.11 -7.05
C ALA A 61 -14.12 9.39 -7.77
N THR A 62 -13.58 10.35 -7.02
CA THR A 62 -13.01 11.59 -7.59
C THR A 62 -11.82 11.26 -8.52
N ILE A 63 -10.92 10.38 -8.09
CA ILE A 63 -9.78 9.92 -8.90
C ILE A 63 -10.27 9.17 -10.14
N ALA A 64 -11.24 8.26 -9.98
CA ALA A 64 -11.82 7.49 -11.09
C ALA A 64 -12.38 8.39 -12.19
N ALA A 65 -13.09 9.46 -11.82
CA ALA A 65 -13.63 10.44 -12.75
C ALA A 65 -12.56 11.33 -13.42
N ALA A 66 -11.41 11.53 -12.77
CA ALA A 66 -10.34 12.40 -13.24
C ALA A 66 -9.30 11.71 -14.12
N THR A 67 -9.25 10.37 -14.14
CA THR A 67 -8.20 9.55 -14.76
C THR A 67 -8.78 8.52 -15.75
N LYS A 68 -7.92 7.97 -16.64
CA LYS A 68 -8.35 7.01 -17.67
C LYS A 68 -7.80 5.60 -17.43
N ASN A 69 -6.55 5.48 -17.00
CA ASN A 69 -5.83 4.20 -16.91
C ASN A 69 -5.48 3.84 -15.46
N LEU A 70 -5.31 4.83 -14.59
CA LEU A 70 -4.89 4.65 -13.20
C LEU A 70 -5.90 3.79 -12.42
N LYS A 71 -5.47 2.65 -11.91
CA LYS A 71 -6.27 1.78 -11.03
C LYS A 71 -6.30 2.34 -9.62
N ILE A 72 -7.43 2.22 -8.95
CA ILE A 72 -7.69 2.82 -7.63
C ILE A 72 -7.75 1.71 -6.59
N ILE A 73 -6.79 1.69 -5.67
CA ILE A 73 -6.77 0.77 -4.54
C ILE A 73 -7.45 1.46 -3.35
N ILE A 74 -8.61 0.97 -2.95
CA ILE A 74 -9.33 1.44 -1.77
C ILE A 74 -8.85 0.66 -0.55
N ALA A 75 -8.22 1.34 0.40
CA ALA A 75 -7.92 0.74 1.70
C ALA A 75 -9.20 0.69 2.54
N LEU A 76 -9.50 -0.48 3.13
CA LEU A 76 -10.74 -0.73 3.85
C LEU A 76 -10.51 -1.64 5.04
N ARG A 77 -11.13 -1.31 6.20
CA ARG A 77 -11.20 -2.17 7.38
C ARG A 77 -12.53 -2.91 7.41
N PRO A 78 -12.56 -4.23 7.67
CA PRO A 78 -13.79 -5.01 7.73
C PRO A 78 -14.83 -4.54 8.75
N ASN A 79 -14.42 -3.80 9.80
CA ASN A 79 -15.33 -3.27 10.81
C ASN A 79 -16.07 -2.00 10.38
N THR A 80 -15.56 -1.25 9.42
CA THR A 80 -16.08 0.09 9.08
C THR A 80 -17.23 0.05 8.08
N LEU A 81 -17.35 -1.04 7.31
CA LEU A 81 -18.40 -1.18 6.31
C LEU A 81 -18.88 -2.64 6.27
N TYR A 82 -20.17 -2.86 6.41
CA TYR A 82 -20.74 -4.21 6.37
C TYR A 82 -20.47 -4.86 4.99
N PRO A 83 -20.09 -6.16 4.90
CA PRO A 83 -19.58 -6.77 3.67
C PRO A 83 -20.54 -6.70 2.48
N THR A 84 -21.85 -6.77 2.71
CA THR A 84 -22.85 -6.61 1.63
C THR A 84 -22.91 -5.18 1.09
N VAL A 85 -22.64 -4.19 1.94
CA VAL A 85 -22.56 -2.77 1.55
C VAL A 85 -21.24 -2.50 0.82
N ALA A 86 -20.14 -3.05 1.34
CA ALA A 86 -18.83 -2.95 0.70
C ALA A 86 -18.82 -3.60 -0.69
N ALA A 87 -19.44 -4.77 -0.85
CA ALA A 87 -19.55 -5.43 -2.14
C ALA A 87 -20.22 -4.54 -3.20
N LYS A 88 -21.30 -3.82 -2.82
CA LYS A 88 -21.99 -2.86 -3.70
C LYS A 88 -21.14 -1.63 -3.97
N ALA A 89 -20.56 -1.03 -2.94
CA ALA A 89 -19.75 0.18 -3.06
C ALA A 89 -18.54 -0.03 -3.98
N LEU A 90 -17.80 -1.13 -3.77
CA LEU A 90 -16.66 -1.49 -4.60
C LEU A 90 -17.07 -1.78 -6.05
N ALA A 91 -18.15 -2.53 -6.28
CA ALA A 91 -18.66 -2.79 -7.63
C ALA A 91 -19.16 -1.51 -8.31
N THR A 92 -19.75 -0.57 -7.57
CA THR A 92 -20.14 0.74 -8.09
C THR A 92 -18.92 1.54 -8.52
N LEU A 93 -17.87 1.59 -7.68
CA LEU A 93 -16.61 2.24 -8.04
C LEU A 93 -15.96 1.58 -9.25
N ASP A 94 -16.01 0.25 -9.32
CA ASP A 94 -15.47 -0.50 -10.45
C ASP A 94 -16.18 -0.14 -11.78
N GLN A 95 -17.52 0.00 -11.75
CA GLN A 95 -18.28 0.46 -12.92
C GLN A 95 -17.96 1.92 -13.28
N ILE A 96 -17.90 2.85 -12.31
CA ILE A 96 -17.52 4.25 -12.53
C ILE A 96 -16.14 4.34 -13.16
N SER A 97 -15.21 3.50 -12.70
CA SER A 97 -13.83 3.48 -13.17
C SER A 97 -13.59 2.59 -14.39
N SER A 98 -14.62 1.93 -14.95
CA SER A 98 -14.50 1.00 -16.08
C SER A 98 -13.53 -0.16 -15.80
N GLY A 99 -13.67 -0.82 -14.63
CA GLY A 99 -12.91 -2.00 -14.26
C GLY A 99 -11.55 -1.72 -13.59
N ARG A 100 -11.36 -0.53 -12.99
CA ARG A 100 -10.08 -0.12 -12.39
C ARG A 100 -10.06 -0.15 -10.86
N ALA A 101 -11.12 -0.63 -10.20
CA ALA A 101 -11.15 -0.73 -8.74
C ALA A 101 -10.33 -1.93 -8.23
N VAL A 102 -9.65 -1.73 -7.12
CA VAL A 102 -8.96 -2.75 -6.32
C VAL A 102 -9.26 -2.46 -4.86
N VAL A 103 -9.34 -3.46 -4.00
CA VAL A 103 -9.49 -3.26 -2.56
C VAL A 103 -8.27 -3.78 -1.80
N HIS A 104 -7.75 -2.97 -0.88
CA HIS A 104 -6.72 -3.37 0.08
C HIS A 104 -7.34 -3.52 1.47
N LEU A 105 -7.47 -4.75 1.94
CA LEU A 105 -8.13 -5.05 3.20
C LEU A 105 -7.13 -5.05 4.35
N ILE A 106 -7.45 -4.32 5.42
CA ILE A 106 -6.58 -4.06 6.56
C ILE A 106 -7.18 -4.69 7.82
N ALA A 107 -6.47 -5.65 8.43
CA ALA A 107 -6.89 -6.24 9.72
C ALA A 107 -6.68 -5.30 10.92
N GLY A 108 -5.87 -4.27 10.75
CA GLY A 108 -5.50 -3.30 11.80
C GLY A 108 -4.22 -3.64 12.55
N GLY A 109 -3.35 -2.65 12.68
CA GLY A 109 -2.01 -2.78 13.27
C GLY A 109 -1.90 -2.42 14.75
N SER A 110 -2.92 -1.77 15.33
CA SER A 110 -2.92 -1.27 16.71
C SER A 110 -4.33 -1.35 17.30
N ASP A 111 -4.47 -1.89 18.51
CA ASP A 111 -5.75 -1.99 19.22
C ASP A 111 -6.30 -0.60 19.53
N ALA A 112 -5.44 0.33 19.95
CA ALA A 112 -5.84 1.71 20.22
C ALA A 112 -6.38 2.43 18.97
N GLU A 113 -5.82 2.15 17.81
CA GLU A 113 -6.30 2.71 16.55
C GLU A 113 -7.65 2.11 16.13
N GLN A 114 -7.83 0.81 16.33
CA GLN A 114 -9.11 0.13 16.04
C GLN A 114 -10.23 0.59 16.98
N ALA A 115 -9.93 0.80 18.25
CA ALA A 115 -10.89 1.24 19.25
C ALA A 115 -11.53 2.61 18.93
N LYS A 116 -10.82 3.50 18.19
CA LYS A 116 -11.37 4.78 17.75
C LYS A 116 -12.57 4.65 16.82
N GLU A 117 -12.71 3.52 16.15
CA GLU A 117 -13.83 3.21 15.25
C GLU A 117 -14.71 2.07 15.83
N GLY A 118 -14.66 1.89 17.14
CA GLY A 118 -15.53 0.93 17.84
C GLY A 118 -15.13 -0.53 17.65
N ASP A 119 -13.92 -0.82 17.19
CA ASP A 119 -13.41 -2.18 17.03
C ASP A 119 -12.54 -2.58 18.21
N PHE A 120 -13.10 -3.40 19.08
CA PHE A 120 -12.45 -3.91 20.29
C PHE A 120 -12.05 -5.39 20.18
N LEU A 121 -12.12 -5.97 18.98
CA LEU A 121 -11.70 -7.36 18.78
C LEU A 121 -10.18 -7.50 18.92
N PRO A 122 -9.71 -8.58 19.58
CA PRO A 122 -8.29 -8.89 19.61
C PRO A 122 -7.78 -9.24 18.20
N LYS A 123 -6.48 -9.13 18.00
CA LYS A 123 -5.82 -9.23 16.68
C LYS A 123 -6.17 -10.51 15.91
N ASP A 124 -6.18 -11.65 16.59
CA ASP A 124 -6.52 -12.96 15.99
C ASP A 124 -7.96 -12.99 15.48
N GLN A 125 -8.92 -12.44 16.22
CA GLN A 125 -10.31 -12.33 15.79
C GLN A 125 -10.49 -11.32 14.65
N ARG A 126 -9.71 -10.25 14.61
CA ARG A 126 -9.72 -9.33 13.46
C ARG A 126 -9.25 -10.01 12.18
N TYR A 127 -8.25 -10.89 12.25
CA TYR A 127 -7.84 -11.70 11.10
C TYR A 127 -8.89 -12.74 10.71
N ALA A 128 -9.53 -13.40 11.67
CA ALA A 128 -10.64 -14.33 11.38
C ALA A 128 -11.83 -13.60 10.71
N ARG A 129 -12.17 -12.40 11.20
CA ARG A 129 -13.16 -11.54 10.55
C ARG A 129 -12.75 -11.11 9.14
N LEU A 130 -11.49 -10.77 8.91
CA LEU A 130 -10.96 -10.44 7.60
C LEU A 130 -11.13 -11.61 6.62
N GLU A 131 -10.83 -12.82 7.04
CA GLU A 131 -11.02 -14.02 6.24
C GLU A 131 -12.50 -14.21 5.84
N GLU A 132 -13.41 -14.11 6.81
CA GLU A 132 -14.85 -14.20 6.55
C GLU A 132 -15.33 -13.10 5.60
N TYR A 133 -14.83 -11.87 5.77
CA TYR A 133 -15.14 -10.72 4.93
C TYR A 133 -14.74 -10.95 3.46
N ILE A 134 -13.53 -11.45 3.21
CA ILE A 134 -13.05 -11.78 1.86
C ILE A 134 -13.96 -12.81 1.20
N ARG A 135 -14.33 -13.86 1.91
CA ARG A 135 -15.21 -14.92 1.38
C ARG A 135 -16.59 -14.38 0.99
N ILE A 136 -17.15 -13.47 1.79
CA ILE A 136 -18.43 -12.81 1.47
C ILE A 136 -18.30 -11.92 0.23
N LEU A 137 -17.26 -11.08 0.14
CA LEU A 137 -17.04 -10.23 -1.03
C LEU A 137 -16.94 -11.05 -2.31
N ARG A 138 -16.13 -12.11 -2.31
CA ARG A 138 -15.99 -13.00 -3.48
C ARG A 138 -17.32 -13.63 -3.86
N ARG A 139 -18.06 -14.20 -2.91
CA ARG A 139 -19.38 -14.78 -3.16
C ARG A 139 -20.35 -13.74 -3.73
N ALA A 140 -20.37 -12.54 -3.18
CA ALA A 140 -21.22 -11.44 -3.62
C ALA A 140 -20.95 -10.99 -5.06
N TRP A 141 -19.72 -11.09 -5.53
CA TRP A 141 -19.34 -10.69 -6.89
C TRP A 141 -19.46 -11.82 -7.92
N GLN A 142 -19.30 -13.08 -7.50
CA GLN A 142 -19.30 -14.24 -8.41
C GLN A 142 -20.69 -14.70 -8.83
N SER A 143 -21.71 -14.47 -8.01
CA SER A 143 -23.08 -14.95 -8.30
C SER A 143 -24.11 -13.84 -8.09
N ALA A 144 -25.13 -13.81 -8.97
CA ALA A 144 -26.32 -12.99 -8.81
C ALA A 144 -27.43 -13.70 -8.02
N GLU A 145 -27.25 -14.97 -7.68
CA GLU A 145 -28.20 -15.73 -6.89
C GLU A 145 -28.32 -15.20 -5.47
N LEU A 146 -29.53 -15.30 -4.92
CA LEU A 146 -29.77 -15.01 -3.51
C LEU A 146 -29.00 -16.01 -2.65
N PHE A 147 -28.34 -15.51 -1.59
CA PHE A 147 -27.70 -16.38 -0.62
C PHE A 147 -27.82 -15.85 0.79
N ASP A 148 -27.82 -16.78 1.72
CA ASP A 148 -27.74 -16.53 3.15
C ASP A 148 -26.30 -16.67 3.61
N TRP A 149 -25.95 -15.93 4.65
CA TRP A 149 -24.69 -16.08 5.35
C TRP A 149 -24.95 -16.15 6.85
N ASN A 150 -24.42 -17.17 7.49
CA ASN A 150 -24.52 -17.37 8.94
C ASN A 150 -23.11 -17.65 9.49
N GLY A 151 -22.28 -16.64 9.50
CA GLY A 151 -20.89 -16.71 9.97
C GLY A 151 -20.73 -16.29 11.42
N THR A 152 -19.47 -16.23 11.84
CA THR A 152 -19.12 -15.80 13.21
C THR A 152 -19.25 -14.29 13.39
N PHE A 153 -18.87 -13.52 12.37
CA PHE A 153 -18.82 -12.05 12.44
C PHE A 153 -19.93 -11.38 11.67
N TYR A 154 -20.50 -12.05 10.67
CA TYR A 154 -21.53 -11.49 9.79
C TYR A 154 -22.68 -12.45 9.59
N GLN A 155 -23.92 -11.91 9.62
CA GLN A 155 -25.13 -12.69 9.36
C GLN A 155 -26.06 -11.87 8.49
N PHE A 156 -26.60 -12.47 7.42
CA PHE A 156 -27.62 -11.86 6.59
C PHE A 156 -28.39 -12.94 5.81
N LYS A 157 -29.56 -12.55 5.29
CA LYS A 157 -30.43 -13.46 4.53
C LYS A 157 -30.75 -12.86 3.17
N GLN A 158 -30.89 -13.74 2.17
CA GLN A 158 -31.38 -13.45 0.83
C GLN A 158 -30.67 -12.27 0.17
N PHE A 159 -29.36 -12.16 0.35
CA PHE A 159 -28.57 -11.12 -0.30
C PHE A 159 -28.23 -11.51 -1.74
N SER A 160 -28.40 -10.57 -2.64
CA SER A 160 -27.89 -10.63 -4.01
C SER A 160 -27.29 -9.29 -4.39
N ASN A 161 -26.06 -9.30 -4.86
CA ASN A 161 -25.42 -8.09 -5.37
C ASN A 161 -25.79 -7.87 -6.84
N ARG A 162 -26.79 -7.03 -7.10
CA ARG A 162 -27.21 -6.69 -8.47
C ARG A 162 -26.20 -5.81 -9.21
N VAL A 163 -25.38 -5.04 -8.46
CA VAL A 163 -24.29 -4.24 -9.02
C VAL A 163 -23.07 -5.14 -9.19
N ARG A 164 -22.76 -5.47 -10.44
CA ARG A 164 -21.69 -6.44 -10.77
C ARG A 164 -20.38 -5.71 -11.09
N PRO A 165 -19.21 -6.25 -10.71
CA PRO A 165 -17.93 -5.82 -11.26
C PRO A 165 -17.91 -5.91 -12.78
N VAL A 166 -17.18 -4.99 -13.43
CA VAL A 166 -17.09 -4.91 -14.91
C VAL A 166 -16.60 -6.23 -15.51
N ASN A 167 -15.61 -6.86 -14.91
CA ASN A 167 -15.04 -8.12 -15.42
C ASN A 167 -15.85 -9.36 -15.06
N GLY A 168 -16.95 -9.25 -14.32
CA GLY A 168 -17.82 -10.38 -13.93
C GLY A 168 -17.20 -11.40 -12.96
N THR A 169 -15.87 -11.40 -12.78
CA THR A 169 -15.13 -12.37 -11.95
C THR A 169 -14.87 -11.89 -10.54
N GLY A 170 -14.97 -10.59 -10.30
CA GLY A 170 -14.71 -9.93 -9.02
C GLY A 170 -13.72 -8.79 -9.13
N ILE A 171 -13.48 -8.14 -8.01
CA ILE A 171 -12.51 -7.04 -7.85
C ILE A 171 -11.26 -7.63 -7.19
N PRO A 172 -10.05 -7.30 -7.67
CA PRO A 172 -8.83 -7.79 -7.04
C PRO A 172 -8.74 -7.39 -5.58
N ILE A 173 -8.43 -8.35 -4.72
CA ILE A 173 -8.26 -8.18 -3.28
C ILE A 173 -6.79 -8.19 -2.93
N SER A 174 -6.32 -7.13 -2.29
CA SER A 174 -5.00 -7.02 -1.70
C SER A 174 -5.08 -7.17 -0.19
N VAL A 175 -4.10 -7.85 0.38
CA VAL A 175 -3.87 -7.94 1.83
C VAL A 175 -2.40 -7.64 2.10
N GLY A 176 -2.08 -7.12 3.27
CA GLY A 176 -0.69 -6.87 3.66
C GLY A 176 -0.41 -7.24 5.10
N GLY A 177 0.87 -7.31 5.44
CA GLY A 177 1.34 -7.57 6.79
C GLY A 177 2.48 -8.58 6.86
N SER A 178 3.13 -8.69 8.03
CA SER A 178 4.30 -9.55 8.24
C SER A 178 4.07 -10.57 9.37
N SER A 179 2.83 -10.86 9.71
CA SER A 179 2.47 -11.91 10.69
C SER A 179 2.09 -13.21 10.01
N GLU A 180 2.21 -14.33 10.72
CA GLU A 180 1.80 -15.65 10.23
C GLU A 180 0.38 -15.66 9.71
N GLU A 181 -0.55 -15.03 10.46
CA GLU A 181 -1.95 -14.94 10.04
C GLU A 181 -2.12 -14.11 8.76
N ALA A 182 -1.33 -13.04 8.59
CA ALA A 182 -1.35 -12.26 7.35
C ALA A 182 -0.89 -13.14 6.18
N TYR A 183 0.20 -13.88 6.32
CA TYR A 183 0.70 -14.78 5.28
C TYR A 183 -0.29 -15.88 4.96
N ARG A 184 -0.90 -16.50 5.99
CA ARG A 184 -1.90 -17.55 5.84
C ARG A 184 -3.11 -17.08 5.03
N ILE A 185 -3.72 -15.98 5.46
CA ILE A 185 -4.93 -15.45 4.82
C ILE A 185 -4.62 -14.87 3.44
N GLY A 186 -3.56 -14.07 3.35
CA GLY A 186 -3.17 -13.46 2.08
C GLY A 186 -2.72 -14.49 1.05
N GLY A 187 -1.93 -15.49 1.46
CA GLY A 187 -1.55 -16.60 0.59
C GLY A 187 -2.75 -17.39 0.08
N ALA A 188 -3.70 -17.68 0.96
CA ALA A 188 -4.90 -18.46 0.61
C ALA A 188 -5.92 -17.69 -0.24
N LEU A 189 -6.11 -16.39 0.01
CA LEU A 189 -7.30 -15.68 -0.47
C LEU A 189 -7.00 -14.38 -1.25
N ALA A 190 -5.81 -13.77 -1.14
CA ALA A 190 -5.55 -12.51 -1.82
C ALA A 190 -5.09 -12.72 -3.26
N ASP A 191 -5.33 -11.71 -4.11
CA ASP A 191 -4.78 -11.61 -5.47
C ASP A 191 -3.45 -10.85 -5.46
N ILE A 192 -3.26 -9.96 -4.47
CA ILE A 192 -2.05 -9.16 -4.27
C ILE A 192 -1.67 -9.21 -2.80
N PHE A 193 -0.38 -9.35 -2.50
CA PHE A 193 0.14 -9.28 -1.14
C PHE A 193 1.14 -8.14 -0.99
N GLY A 194 0.85 -7.19 -0.08
CA GLY A 194 1.66 -6.01 0.17
C GLY A 194 2.69 -6.22 1.28
N LEU A 195 3.95 -5.93 0.97
CA LEU A 195 5.08 -5.92 1.89
C LEU A 195 5.65 -4.51 2.03
N TRP A 196 6.18 -4.20 3.19
CA TRP A 196 7.07 -3.05 3.35
C TRP A 196 8.48 -3.40 2.88
N GLY A 197 9.26 -2.39 2.49
CA GLY A 197 10.62 -2.56 2.03
C GLY A 197 11.54 -3.04 3.16
N GLU A 198 11.95 -4.28 3.09
CA GLU A 198 12.99 -4.89 3.92
C GLU A 198 14.20 -5.23 3.03
N PRO A 199 15.38 -5.54 3.59
CA PRO A 199 16.51 -6.02 2.80
C PRO A 199 16.14 -7.23 1.93
N LEU A 200 16.89 -7.44 0.87
CA LEU A 200 16.60 -8.49 -0.12
C LEU A 200 16.41 -9.88 0.50
N LYS A 201 17.24 -10.22 1.50
CA LYS A 201 17.14 -11.50 2.20
C LYS A 201 15.81 -11.64 2.94
N GLU A 202 15.45 -10.66 3.75
CA GLU A 202 14.22 -10.67 4.55
C GLU A 202 12.96 -10.55 3.66
N THR A 203 13.04 -9.80 2.56
CA THR A 203 11.98 -9.74 1.56
C THR A 203 11.75 -11.09 0.90
N LYS A 204 12.84 -11.78 0.51
CA LYS A 204 12.75 -13.14 -0.07
C LYS A 204 12.12 -14.13 0.91
N GLU A 205 12.51 -14.09 2.17
CA GLU A 205 11.91 -14.92 3.23
C GLU A 205 10.39 -14.71 3.31
N GLN A 206 9.92 -13.46 3.33
CA GLN A 206 8.50 -13.17 3.37
C GLN A 206 7.76 -13.68 2.12
N ILE A 207 8.33 -13.47 0.93
CA ILE A 207 7.77 -13.97 -0.33
C ILE A 207 7.60 -15.49 -0.29
N ASP A 208 8.64 -16.22 0.18
CA ASP A 208 8.59 -17.67 0.27
C ASP A 208 7.50 -18.15 1.25
N ARG A 209 7.33 -17.48 2.38
CA ARG A 209 6.26 -17.78 3.36
C ARG A 209 4.87 -17.59 2.77
N ILE A 210 4.65 -16.50 2.01
CA ILE A 210 3.39 -16.22 1.34
C ILE A 210 3.08 -17.32 0.31
N TYR A 211 4.07 -17.71 -0.50
CA TYR A 211 3.88 -18.73 -1.52
C TYR A 211 3.69 -20.13 -0.93
N GLN A 212 4.35 -20.44 0.18
CA GLN A 212 4.09 -21.65 0.95
C GLN A 212 2.67 -21.69 1.51
N ALA A 213 2.16 -20.54 2.01
CA ALA A 213 0.78 -20.44 2.47
C ALA A 213 -0.23 -20.63 1.32
N ALA A 214 0.04 -20.07 0.13
CA ALA A 214 -0.77 -20.31 -1.05
C ALA A 214 -0.79 -21.80 -1.45
N ALA A 215 0.36 -22.46 -1.46
CA ALA A 215 0.47 -23.88 -1.77
C ALA A 215 -0.26 -24.75 -0.74
N ARG A 216 -0.16 -24.45 0.56
CA ARG A 216 -0.91 -25.15 1.63
C ARG A 216 -2.42 -24.98 1.49
N ALA A 217 -2.88 -23.86 0.93
CA ALA A 217 -4.29 -23.62 0.60
C ALA A 217 -4.75 -24.28 -0.72
N GLY A 218 -3.86 -25.05 -1.39
CA GLY A 218 -4.18 -25.73 -2.65
C GLY A 218 -4.16 -24.83 -3.87
N ARG A 219 -3.62 -23.62 -3.79
CA ARG A 219 -3.53 -22.72 -4.96
C ARG A 219 -2.36 -23.15 -5.87
N PRO A 220 -2.59 -23.27 -7.19
CA PRO A 220 -1.52 -23.52 -8.15
C PRO A 220 -0.58 -22.30 -8.26
N ASN A 221 0.67 -22.52 -8.69
CA ASN A 221 1.64 -21.43 -8.86
C ASN A 221 1.16 -20.32 -9.79
N SER A 222 0.30 -20.63 -10.77
CA SER A 222 -0.29 -19.65 -11.69
C SER A 222 -1.34 -18.74 -11.03
N ASP A 223 -1.82 -19.10 -9.84
CA ASP A 223 -2.86 -18.37 -9.08
C ASP A 223 -2.35 -17.85 -7.73
N ARG A 224 -1.04 -17.87 -7.48
CA ARG A 224 -0.46 -17.32 -6.25
C ARG A 224 -0.60 -15.79 -6.21
N PRO A 225 -0.60 -15.17 -5.01
CA PRO A 225 -0.66 -13.72 -4.91
C PRO A 225 0.52 -13.04 -5.61
N ARG A 226 0.24 -11.97 -6.33
CA ARG A 226 1.27 -11.07 -6.84
C ARG A 226 1.88 -10.29 -5.69
N ILE A 227 3.19 -10.15 -5.66
CA ILE A 227 3.89 -9.47 -4.56
C ILE A 227 4.06 -7.98 -4.86
N TRP A 228 3.65 -7.17 -3.90
CA TRP A 228 3.80 -5.73 -3.86
C TRP A 228 4.82 -5.35 -2.78
N VAL A 229 5.89 -4.62 -3.13
CA VAL A 229 6.87 -4.08 -2.15
C VAL A 229 6.85 -2.55 -2.19
N THR A 230 6.93 -1.91 -1.01
CA THR A 230 6.78 -0.45 -0.87
C THR A 230 8.07 0.22 -0.39
N PHE A 231 8.45 1.32 -1.06
CA PHE A 231 9.61 2.15 -0.73
C PHE A 231 9.31 3.64 -0.80
N ARG A 232 10.22 4.44 -0.25
CA ARG A 232 10.24 5.90 -0.36
C ARG A 232 11.55 6.38 -1.00
N PRO A 233 11.66 6.37 -2.35
CA PRO A 233 12.89 6.78 -2.99
C PRO A 233 13.19 8.26 -2.75
N ILE A 234 14.47 8.56 -2.50
CA ILE A 234 15.03 9.91 -2.44
C ILE A 234 16.04 10.00 -3.57
N ILE A 235 15.67 10.69 -4.64
CA ILE A 235 16.50 10.77 -5.85
C ILE A 235 17.05 12.16 -6.07
N ALA A 236 18.24 12.20 -6.66
CA ALA A 236 18.86 13.39 -7.22
C ALA A 236 19.69 13.00 -8.46
N GLU A 237 20.29 13.97 -9.13
CA GLU A 237 21.06 13.73 -10.36
C GLU A 237 22.22 12.74 -10.16
N THR A 238 22.91 12.81 -9.02
CA THR A 238 23.99 11.88 -8.61
C THR A 238 23.69 11.23 -7.27
N ASP A 239 24.40 10.14 -6.96
CA ASP A 239 24.27 9.47 -5.65
C ASP A 239 24.66 10.40 -4.50
N GLU A 240 25.73 11.21 -4.66
CA GLU A 240 26.18 12.16 -3.64
C GLU A 240 25.11 13.22 -3.31
N LEU A 241 24.48 13.79 -4.34
CA LEU A 241 23.38 14.74 -4.18
C LEU A 241 22.14 14.08 -3.56
N ALA A 242 21.87 12.85 -3.92
CA ALA A 242 20.75 12.09 -3.32
C ALA A 242 20.99 11.83 -1.83
N TRP A 243 22.21 11.50 -1.42
CA TRP A 243 22.57 11.35 0.00
C TRP A 243 22.48 12.68 0.76
N GLN A 244 22.92 13.80 0.18
CA GLN A 244 22.72 15.13 0.78
C GLN A 244 21.23 15.43 0.98
N LYS A 245 20.39 15.18 -0.04
CA LYS A 245 18.93 15.32 0.04
C LYS A 245 18.34 14.42 1.13
N ALA A 246 18.83 13.17 1.26
CA ALA A 246 18.34 12.21 2.25
C ALA A 246 18.62 12.66 3.68
N TYR A 247 19.83 13.10 4.00
CA TYR A 247 20.17 13.63 5.32
C TYR A 247 19.37 14.91 5.63
N HIS A 248 19.26 15.83 4.67
CA HIS A 248 18.40 17.01 4.85
C HIS A 248 16.93 16.64 5.11
N THR A 249 16.39 15.70 4.36
CA THR A 249 15.03 15.19 4.55
C THR A 249 14.85 14.62 5.97
N LEU A 250 15.81 13.84 6.45
CA LEU A 250 15.79 13.26 7.79
C LEU A 250 15.81 14.37 8.89
N ASP A 251 16.64 15.38 8.72
CA ASP A 251 16.73 16.49 9.68
C ASP A 251 15.43 17.28 9.75
N VAL A 252 14.81 17.54 8.60
CA VAL A 252 13.50 18.23 8.54
C VAL A 252 12.41 17.36 9.17
N LEU A 253 12.38 16.05 8.90
CA LEU A 253 11.44 15.12 9.54
C LEU A 253 11.56 15.16 11.07
N LYS A 254 12.78 15.06 11.59
CA LYS A 254 13.04 15.10 13.04
C LYS A 254 12.62 16.44 13.65
N ALA A 255 12.93 17.56 12.99
CA ALA A 255 12.55 18.90 13.45
C ALA A 255 11.02 19.08 13.48
N ASN A 256 10.32 18.64 12.44
CA ASN A 256 8.86 18.73 12.39
C ASN A 256 8.18 17.85 13.47
N GLN A 257 8.69 16.65 13.72
CA GLN A 257 8.20 15.79 14.79
C GLN A 257 8.43 16.38 16.19
N ALA A 258 9.59 16.99 16.42
CA ALA A 258 9.90 17.66 17.69
C ALA A 258 8.94 18.84 17.95
N ARG A 259 8.58 19.61 16.91
CA ARG A 259 7.61 20.71 17.01
C ARG A 259 6.20 20.22 17.38
N VAL A 260 5.76 19.11 16.81
CA VAL A 260 4.45 18.50 17.14
C VAL A 260 4.45 17.95 18.57
N SER A 261 5.56 17.43 19.05
CA SER A 261 5.68 16.86 20.42
C SER A 261 5.88 17.92 21.51
N GLY A 262 6.44 19.09 21.18
CA GLY A 262 6.76 20.17 22.13
C GLY A 262 5.74 21.30 22.20
N GLY A 263 4.79 21.40 21.27
CA GLY A 263 3.76 22.43 21.23
C GLY A 263 2.51 22.01 21.99
N GLY A 264 2.39 22.45 23.24
CA GLY A 264 1.10 22.45 23.94
C GLY A 264 0.09 23.29 23.19
N SER A 265 -1.11 22.76 23.06
CA SER A 265 -2.37 23.33 22.57
C SER A 265 -2.60 23.45 21.06
N GLN A 266 -3.68 22.80 20.63
CA GLN A 266 -4.45 23.02 19.39
C GLN A 266 -3.82 22.58 18.04
N ALA A 267 -3.08 21.48 17.98
CA ALA A 267 -2.99 20.71 16.75
C ALA A 267 -4.04 19.58 16.84
N SER A 268 -4.90 19.50 15.83
CA SER A 268 -5.96 18.48 15.72
C SER A 268 -5.49 17.11 16.22
N ASP A 269 -6.26 16.51 17.11
CA ASP A 269 -5.98 15.30 17.92
C ASP A 269 -5.52 14.03 17.19
N SER A 270 -5.33 14.09 15.88
CA SER A 270 -4.99 12.92 15.06
C SER A 270 -3.50 12.54 15.04
N LYS A 271 -2.59 13.35 15.58
CA LYS A 271 -1.13 13.10 15.53
C LYS A 271 -0.41 13.04 16.88
N ALA A 272 -1.07 13.41 17.96
CA ALA A 272 -0.55 13.24 19.32
C ALA A 272 -0.96 11.90 19.91
N GLN A 273 -0.76 10.79 19.17
CA GLN A 273 -0.82 9.49 19.81
C GLN A 273 0.36 9.35 20.74
N VAL A 274 0.06 9.08 22.03
CA VAL A 274 1.02 8.55 23.00
C VAL A 274 1.92 7.58 22.25
N ARG A 275 3.22 7.91 22.18
CA ARG A 275 4.21 7.03 21.57
C ARG A 275 4.20 5.74 22.36
N ASP A 276 3.51 4.72 21.87
CA ASP A 276 3.78 3.35 22.31
C ASP A 276 5.25 3.10 21.94
N PRO A 277 6.14 2.94 22.89
CA PRO A 277 7.57 2.78 22.62
C PRO A 277 7.84 1.56 21.74
N THR A 278 6.91 0.58 21.73
CA THR A 278 7.01 -0.63 20.93
C THR A 278 5.76 -0.79 20.06
N PRO A 279 5.86 -0.68 18.74
CA PRO A 279 4.71 -0.90 17.86
C PRO A 279 4.13 -2.30 18.03
N GLN A 280 2.79 -2.43 18.12
CA GLN A 280 2.11 -3.74 18.20
C GLN A 280 2.20 -4.54 16.89
N ASN A 281 2.38 -3.86 15.79
CA ASN A 281 2.39 -4.47 14.47
C ASN A 281 3.76 -5.11 14.18
N VAL A 282 3.73 -6.36 13.74
CA VAL A 282 4.92 -7.18 13.45
C VAL A 282 5.78 -6.55 12.36
N GLY A 283 5.20 -5.95 11.33
CA GLY A 283 5.96 -5.29 10.27
C GLY A 283 6.81 -4.13 10.80
N SER A 284 6.26 -3.30 11.70
CA SER A 284 7.01 -2.21 12.34
C SER A 284 8.12 -2.75 13.27
N GLN A 285 7.86 -3.83 14.01
CA GLN A 285 8.86 -4.47 14.86
C GLN A 285 10.03 -5.00 14.02
N ARG A 286 9.75 -5.68 12.90
CA ARG A 286 10.77 -6.17 11.95
C ARG A 286 11.61 -5.02 11.40
N LEU A 287 10.98 -3.92 10.96
CA LEU A 287 11.70 -2.77 10.43
C LEU A 287 12.63 -2.14 11.49
N LEU A 288 12.18 -2.02 12.75
CA LEU A 288 13.02 -1.51 13.85
C LEU A 288 14.17 -2.45 14.19
N GLU A 289 13.95 -3.76 14.16
CA GLU A 289 15.01 -4.76 14.31
C GLU A 289 16.06 -4.62 13.21
N ILE A 290 15.64 -4.51 11.95
CA ILE A 290 16.56 -4.30 10.83
C ILE A 290 17.33 -2.99 10.99
N ALA A 291 16.65 -1.90 11.38
CA ALA A 291 17.28 -0.61 11.65
C ALA A 291 18.38 -0.69 12.74
N SER A 292 18.23 -1.57 13.72
CA SER A 292 19.23 -1.78 14.76
C SER A 292 20.53 -2.43 14.27
N ARG A 293 20.51 -3.04 13.09
CA ARG A 293 21.67 -3.73 12.48
C ARG A 293 22.52 -2.82 11.59
N GLY A 294 22.01 -1.62 11.25
CA GLY A 294 22.72 -0.63 10.46
C GLY A 294 21.78 0.31 9.70
N ASP A 295 22.33 1.41 9.24
CA ASP A 295 21.60 2.48 8.55
C ASP A 295 21.34 2.17 7.07
N VAL A 296 22.27 1.46 6.41
CA VAL A 296 22.22 1.15 4.98
C VAL A 296 22.28 -0.36 4.78
N HIS A 297 21.41 -0.88 3.97
CA HIS A 297 21.37 -2.29 3.58
C HIS A 297 21.32 -2.42 2.05
N ASP A 298 21.81 -3.53 1.55
CA ASP A 298 21.89 -3.82 0.11
C ASP A 298 22.51 -2.65 -0.70
N ARG A 299 21.96 -2.31 -1.86
CA ARG A 299 22.49 -1.27 -2.75
C ARG A 299 22.19 0.16 -2.27
N ALA A 300 20.96 0.42 -1.80
CA ALA A 300 20.45 1.78 -1.59
C ALA A 300 19.39 1.88 -0.48
N LEU A 301 19.13 0.79 0.22
CA LEU A 301 18.07 0.73 1.23
C LEU A 301 18.54 1.42 2.51
N TRP A 302 17.79 2.45 2.96
CA TRP A 302 18.19 3.34 4.04
C TRP A 302 17.13 3.41 5.15
N TYR A 303 17.56 3.18 6.39
CA TYR A 303 16.70 2.96 7.54
C TYR A 303 16.55 4.11 8.55
N PRO A 304 17.36 5.17 8.59
CA PRO A 304 17.19 6.26 9.56
C PRO A 304 15.82 6.93 9.53
N THR A 305 15.12 6.93 8.37
CA THR A 305 13.73 7.37 8.26
C THR A 305 12.75 6.43 8.98
N VAL A 306 13.05 5.14 9.05
CA VAL A 306 12.29 4.14 9.82
C VAL A 306 12.41 4.47 11.31
N THR A 307 13.62 4.64 11.81
CA THR A 307 13.87 4.99 13.22
C THR A 307 13.21 6.32 13.58
N ALA A 308 13.37 7.35 12.73
CA ALA A 308 12.78 8.66 12.96
C ALA A 308 11.26 8.63 13.06
N THR A 309 10.59 7.74 12.32
CA THR A 309 9.12 7.62 12.32
C THR A 309 8.59 6.52 13.26
N ASN A 310 9.46 5.86 14.03
CA ASN A 310 9.13 4.67 14.81
C ASN A 310 8.45 3.58 13.96
N ALA A 311 8.98 3.37 12.77
CA ALA A 311 8.49 2.42 11.76
C ALA A 311 6.98 2.57 11.45
N ARG A 312 6.44 3.79 11.50
CA ARG A 312 5.04 4.05 11.18
C ARG A 312 4.84 3.91 9.67
N GLY A 313 4.12 2.86 9.27
CA GLY A 313 3.83 2.59 7.87
C GLY A 313 5.09 2.26 7.04
N ALA A 314 4.96 2.38 5.73
CA ALA A 314 6.07 2.21 4.80
C ALA A 314 7.02 3.40 4.88
N SER A 315 8.05 3.30 5.68
CA SER A 315 9.01 4.39 5.96
C SER A 315 10.42 4.13 5.43
N THR A 316 10.67 2.97 4.84
CA THR A 316 11.98 2.58 4.30
C THR A 316 12.30 3.35 3.02
N ALA A 317 13.45 4.03 3.01
CA ALA A 317 13.90 4.78 1.84
C ALA A 317 14.82 3.98 0.93
N LEU A 318 14.82 4.33 -0.35
CA LEU A 318 15.89 4.00 -1.29
C LEU A 318 16.59 5.31 -1.64
N VAL A 319 17.92 5.40 -1.51
CA VAL A 319 18.68 6.64 -1.72
C VAL A 319 19.66 6.47 -2.87
N GLY A 320 19.62 7.35 -3.85
CA GLY A 320 20.58 7.33 -4.94
C GLY A 320 20.12 8.07 -6.19
N SER A 321 20.95 8.04 -7.21
CA SER A 321 20.62 8.51 -8.56
C SER A 321 19.47 7.69 -9.15
N PRO A 322 18.79 8.18 -10.21
CA PRO A 322 17.78 7.39 -10.90
C PRO A 322 18.29 6.03 -11.40
N GLN A 323 19.59 5.89 -11.68
CA GLN A 323 20.18 4.61 -12.07
C GLN A 323 20.27 3.67 -10.87
N THR A 324 20.83 4.12 -9.75
CA THR A 324 20.97 3.36 -8.51
C THR A 324 19.62 2.90 -7.99
N ILE A 325 18.60 3.76 -8.00
CA ILE A 325 17.23 3.40 -7.60
C ILE A 325 16.62 2.39 -8.55
N SER A 326 16.80 2.55 -9.86
CA SER A 326 16.28 1.59 -10.84
C SER A 326 16.91 0.21 -10.67
N ASP A 327 18.21 0.14 -10.42
CA ASP A 327 18.92 -1.11 -10.18
C ASP A 327 18.48 -1.76 -8.86
N SER A 328 18.28 -0.97 -7.79
CA SER A 328 17.69 -1.46 -6.55
C SER A 328 16.29 -2.06 -6.75
N ILE A 329 15.43 -1.39 -7.51
CA ILE A 329 14.09 -1.90 -7.83
C ILE A 329 14.17 -3.21 -8.62
N LEU A 330 15.10 -3.32 -9.56
CA LEU A 330 15.32 -4.55 -10.33
C LEU A 330 15.76 -5.71 -9.44
N ASP A 331 16.58 -5.47 -8.41
CA ASP A 331 16.96 -6.49 -7.43
C ASP A 331 15.73 -7.10 -6.73
N TYR A 332 14.72 -6.28 -6.35
CA TYR A 332 13.46 -6.78 -5.76
C TYR A 332 12.55 -7.48 -6.79
N ILE A 333 12.55 -7.03 -8.03
CA ILE A 333 11.81 -7.70 -9.11
C ILE A 333 12.39 -9.11 -9.34
N ASP A 334 13.71 -9.25 -9.28
CA ASP A 334 14.40 -10.54 -9.41
C ASP A 334 14.07 -11.52 -8.25
N LEU A 335 13.66 -11.01 -7.08
CA LEU A 335 13.13 -11.82 -5.99
C LEU A 335 11.67 -12.27 -6.20
N GLY A 336 10.96 -11.67 -7.15
CA GLY A 336 9.56 -11.99 -7.44
C GLY A 336 8.57 -10.87 -7.11
N ALA A 337 9.03 -9.65 -6.81
CA ALA A 337 8.13 -8.50 -6.71
C ALA A 337 7.58 -8.15 -8.09
N GLU A 338 6.26 -8.10 -8.22
CA GLU A 338 5.57 -7.76 -9.46
C GLU A 338 4.99 -6.35 -9.46
N LEU A 339 4.74 -5.80 -8.27
CA LEU A 339 4.27 -4.44 -8.06
C LEU A 339 5.26 -3.71 -7.14
N ILE A 340 5.66 -2.52 -7.54
CA ILE A 340 6.56 -1.66 -6.77
C ILE A 340 5.80 -0.39 -6.40
N SER A 341 5.58 -0.18 -5.10
CA SER A 341 4.97 1.04 -4.59
C SER A 341 6.05 2.04 -4.21
N ILE A 342 5.96 3.23 -4.78
CA ILE A 342 6.87 4.32 -4.51
C ILE A 342 6.12 5.61 -4.22
N ARG A 343 6.51 6.27 -3.13
CA ARG A 343 6.07 7.62 -2.76
C ARG A 343 7.23 8.39 -2.17
N GLY A 344 7.32 9.66 -2.44
CA GLY A 344 8.40 10.49 -1.92
C GLY A 344 8.04 11.25 -0.64
N TYR A 345 8.76 12.34 -0.43
CA TYR A 345 8.56 13.31 0.66
C TYR A 345 8.01 14.64 0.15
N ASP A 346 8.23 14.98 -1.12
CA ASP A 346 7.50 15.98 -1.90
C ASP A 346 6.59 15.25 -2.88
N ASN A 347 5.36 14.98 -2.46
CA ASN A 347 4.50 13.99 -3.10
C ASN A 347 4.34 14.21 -4.62
N LEU A 348 4.05 15.45 -5.05
CA LEU A 348 3.80 15.74 -6.47
C LEU A 348 5.09 15.78 -7.29
N ASN A 349 6.11 16.47 -6.81
CA ASN A 349 7.36 16.61 -7.55
C ASN A 349 8.11 15.28 -7.60
N ASP A 350 8.15 14.53 -6.50
CA ASP A 350 8.77 13.20 -6.48
C ASP A 350 8.02 12.23 -7.43
N ALA A 351 6.68 12.30 -7.53
CA ALA A 351 5.93 11.47 -8.50
C ALA A 351 6.30 11.81 -9.96
N ILE A 352 6.45 13.10 -10.28
CA ILE A 352 6.92 13.56 -11.60
C ILE A 352 8.33 13.04 -11.89
N ASP A 353 9.23 13.16 -10.93
CA ASP A 353 10.62 12.74 -11.07
C ASP A 353 10.73 11.21 -11.24
N TYR A 354 9.97 10.43 -10.47
CA TYR A 354 9.93 8.98 -10.66
C TYR A 354 9.41 8.61 -12.05
N GLY A 355 8.33 9.25 -12.50
CA GLY A 355 7.76 9.03 -13.82
C GLY A 355 8.72 9.36 -14.95
N ARG A 356 9.53 10.41 -14.79
CA ARG A 356 10.53 10.84 -15.79
C ARG A 356 11.80 10.00 -15.79
N TYR A 357 12.32 9.66 -14.60
CA TYR A 357 13.70 9.22 -14.50
C TYR A 357 13.87 7.78 -14.00
N VAL A 358 12.88 7.21 -13.27
CA VAL A 358 12.98 5.86 -12.69
C VAL A 358 12.14 4.84 -13.47
N LEU A 359 10.83 5.08 -13.62
CA LEU A 359 9.92 4.13 -14.26
C LEU A 359 10.38 3.72 -15.68
N PRO A 360 10.77 4.65 -16.55
CA PRO A 360 11.22 4.28 -17.90
C PRO A 360 12.50 3.44 -17.90
N LYS A 361 13.43 3.71 -16.95
CA LYS A 361 14.68 2.93 -16.84
C LYS A 361 14.40 1.48 -16.44
N VAL A 362 13.56 1.26 -15.42
CA VAL A 362 13.16 -0.09 -14.98
C VAL A 362 12.47 -0.84 -16.12
N ARG A 363 11.50 -0.21 -16.79
CA ARG A 363 10.76 -0.82 -17.91
C ARG A 363 11.68 -1.17 -19.07
N SER A 364 12.59 -0.26 -19.44
CA SER A 364 13.57 -0.51 -20.49
C SER A 364 14.50 -1.68 -20.16
N ALA A 365 14.98 -1.76 -18.90
CA ALA A 365 15.83 -2.86 -18.46
C ALA A 365 15.09 -4.22 -18.55
N LEU A 366 13.84 -4.27 -18.11
CA LEU A 366 13.02 -5.48 -18.20
C LEU A 366 12.73 -5.89 -19.64
N GLN A 367 12.46 -4.92 -20.53
CA GLN A 367 12.25 -5.21 -21.95
C GLN A 367 13.50 -5.78 -22.61
N LYS A 368 14.68 -5.22 -22.30
CA LYS A 368 15.98 -5.74 -22.79
C LYS A 368 16.25 -7.17 -22.31
N ARG A 369 15.92 -7.48 -21.04
CA ARG A 369 16.07 -8.84 -20.49
C ARG A 369 15.15 -9.83 -21.22
N LYS A 370 13.89 -9.43 -21.49
CA LYS A 370 12.93 -10.26 -22.23
C LYS A 370 13.39 -10.56 -23.66
N ASN A 371 13.90 -9.57 -24.37
CA ASN A 371 14.40 -9.75 -25.74
C ASN A 371 15.61 -10.69 -25.78
N LYS A 372 16.56 -10.55 -24.85
CA LYS A 372 17.73 -11.46 -24.74
C LYS A 372 17.33 -12.91 -24.43
N GLY A 373 16.26 -13.13 -23.65
CA GLY A 373 15.75 -14.47 -23.34
C GLY A 373 15.03 -15.13 -24.52
N VAL A 374 14.50 -14.35 -25.46
CA VAL A 374 13.86 -14.88 -26.69
C VAL A 374 14.92 -15.26 -27.73
N ASP A 375 16.04 -14.54 -27.81
CA ASP A 375 17.14 -14.82 -28.75
C ASP A 375 18.01 -16.03 -28.32
N SER A 376 17.81 -16.55 -27.11
CA SER A 376 18.57 -17.67 -26.54
C SER A 376 17.74 -18.95 -26.38
N ALA A 377 16.47 -18.98 -26.78
CA ALA A 377 15.57 -20.12 -26.75
C ALA A 377 15.22 -20.58 -28.18
#